data_4e96a2924cbac55e24777b3c91270521
#
_entry.id   4e96a2924cbac55e24777b3c91270521
#
_cell.length_a   1.000
_cell.length_b   1.000
_cell.length_c   1.000
_cell.angle_alpha   90.00
_cell.angle_beta   90.00
_cell.angle_gamma   90.00
#
_symmetry.space_group_name_H-M   'P 1'
#
loop_
_entity.id
_entity.type
_entity.pdbx_description
1 polymer ?
#
loop_
_entity_poly.entity_id
_entity_poly.type
_entity_poly.pdbx_seq_one_letter_code
_entity_poly.pdbx_strand_id
1 'polypeptide(L)'
;DSFFTKDKQFYKTLFSLFIVIALQNLVAYSVNMLDNIMLGSYSQSALSGAATVNQIFFLVNQTALAIGNAFVAIASQYWGKRQTEPIRHYVGVAMSFSLIVAFVILVLCSMIPERILGLFTTAPEIIEQGCAYLGLLKWTFVLFMVSNLLICALRSVETVKISFAISVVSLITNGIINYTLIFGHFGFPEMGVRGAAVGTLTSRILELLIVVWYLVKKDE
;
A
#
# COMPACT_ATOMS: atom_id res chain seq x y z
N ASP A 1 -25.69 -25.61 23.01
CA ASP A 1 -24.46 -25.30 22.25
C ASP A 1 -24.00 -23.90 22.61
N SER A 2 -22.82 -23.78 23.24
CA SER A 2 -22.28 -22.47 23.61
C SER A 2 -21.86 -21.73 22.34
N PHE A 3 -22.40 -20.54 22.12
CA PHE A 3 -22.02 -19.62 21.00
C PHE A 3 -20.55 -19.18 21.09
N PHE A 4 -19.94 -19.32 22.26
CA PHE A 4 -18.54 -18.95 22.50
C PHE A 4 -17.70 -20.21 22.79
N THR A 5 -16.58 -20.34 22.09
CA THR A 5 -15.60 -21.38 22.39
C THR A 5 -14.96 -21.10 23.76
N LYS A 6 -14.65 -22.14 24.53
CA LYS A 6 -13.91 -22.05 25.81
C LYS A 6 -12.39 -22.18 25.62
N ASP A 7 -11.92 -22.29 24.38
CA ASP A 7 -10.50 -22.44 24.05
C ASP A 7 -9.75 -21.12 24.23
N LYS A 8 -8.92 -21.06 25.28
CA LYS A 8 -8.06 -19.91 25.58
C LYS A 8 -7.02 -19.66 24.49
N GLN A 9 -6.54 -20.71 23.81
CA GLN A 9 -5.55 -20.60 22.76
C GLN A 9 -6.16 -19.91 21.53
N PHE A 10 -7.40 -20.24 21.20
CA PHE A 10 -8.15 -19.55 20.14
C PHE A 10 -8.21 -18.04 20.38
N TYR A 11 -8.63 -17.61 21.58
CA TYR A 11 -8.73 -16.17 21.89
C TYR A 11 -7.36 -15.47 21.88
N LYS A 12 -6.31 -16.14 22.40
CA LYS A 12 -4.95 -15.58 22.37
C LYS A 12 -4.47 -15.35 20.94
N THR A 13 -4.67 -16.30 20.04
CA THR A 13 -4.31 -16.17 18.64
C THR A 13 -5.14 -15.07 17.95
N LEU A 14 -6.46 -15.09 18.17
CA LEU A 14 -7.38 -14.09 17.60
C LEU A 14 -6.99 -12.66 17.99
N PHE A 15 -6.78 -12.39 19.29
CA PHE A 15 -6.39 -11.06 19.76
C PHE A 15 -5.00 -10.66 19.30
N SER A 16 -4.05 -11.59 19.25
CA SER A 16 -2.71 -11.32 18.75
C SER A 16 -2.75 -10.90 17.27
N LEU A 17 -3.48 -11.62 16.42
CA LEU A 17 -3.65 -11.30 15.03
C LEU A 17 -4.40 -9.97 14.84
N PHE A 18 -5.49 -9.77 15.58
CA PHE A 18 -6.28 -8.54 15.53
C PHE A 18 -5.44 -7.31 15.86
N ILE A 19 -4.69 -7.33 16.96
CA ILE A 19 -3.86 -6.18 17.38
C ILE A 19 -2.78 -5.89 16.35
N VAL A 20 -2.09 -6.90 15.83
CA VAL A 20 -1.02 -6.68 14.83
C VAL A 20 -1.58 -6.13 13.52
N ILE A 21 -2.72 -6.65 13.05
CA ILE A 21 -3.38 -6.15 11.85
C ILE A 21 -3.89 -4.72 12.05
N ALA A 22 -4.47 -4.41 13.21
CA ALA A 22 -4.92 -3.05 13.54
C ALA A 22 -3.75 -2.06 13.57
N LEU A 23 -2.63 -2.43 14.21
CA LEU A 23 -1.41 -1.62 14.21
C LEU A 23 -0.82 -1.45 12.80
N GLN A 24 -0.84 -2.48 11.96
CA GLN A 24 -0.40 -2.41 10.58
C GLN A 24 -1.25 -1.42 9.76
N ASN A 25 -2.57 -1.44 9.92
CA ASN A 25 -3.45 -0.47 9.28
C ASN A 25 -3.19 0.95 9.78
N LEU A 26 -2.98 1.12 11.10
CA LEU A 26 -2.63 2.42 11.68
C LEU A 26 -1.34 2.98 11.07
N VAL A 27 -0.29 2.16 10.94
CA VAL A 27 0.97 2.53 10.27
C VAL A 27 0.72 2.93 8.83
N ALA A 28 -0.08 2.15 8.08
CA ALA A 28 -0.39 2.45 6.68
C ALA A 28 -1.13 3.79 6.49
N TYR A 29 -2.08 4.12 7.37
CA TYR A 29 -2.74 5.42 7.37
C TYR A 29 -1.81 6.56 7.82
N SER A 30 -0.86 6.28 8.71
CA SER A 30 0.14 7.25 9.16
C SER A 30 1.05 7.72 8.03
N VAL A 31 1.35 6.88 7.03
CA VAL A 31 2.09 7.30 5.83
C VAL A 31 1.37 8.42 5.10
N ASN A 32 0.09 8.22 4.77
CA ASN A 32 -0.70 9.24 4.09
C ASN A 32 -0.88 10.53 4.91
N MET A 33 -1.03 10.40 6.23
CA MET A 33 -1.12 11.54 7.13
C MET A 33 0.18 12.34 7.16
N LEU A 34 1.33 11.66 7.21
CA LEU A 34 2.65 12.28 7.18
C LEU A 34 2.89 13.04 5.87
N ASP A 35 2.57 12.41 4.72
CA ASP A 35 2.65 13.04 3.41
C ASP A 35 1.81 14.32 3.35
N ASN A 36 0.56 14.27 3.84
CA ASN A 36 -0.34 15.43 3.85
C ASN A 36 0.16 16.55 4.76
N ILE A 37 0.70 16.23 5.94
CA ILE A 37 1.27 17.25 6.86
C ILE A 37 2.48 17.92 6.22
N MET A 38 3.38 17.14 5.62
CA MET A 38 4.57 17.68 4.96
C MET A 38 4.23 18.54 3.74
N LEU A 39 3.32 18.08 2.88
CA LEU A 39 2.88 18.84 1.72
C LEU A 39 2.07 20.09 2.11
N GLY A 40 1.27 20.01 3.18
CA GLY A 40 0.52 21.17 3.71
C GLY A 40 1.42 22.25 4.27
N SER A 41 2.56 21.88 4.88
CA SER A 41 3.57 22.84 5.33
C SER A 41 4.42 23.41 4.18
N TYR A 42 4.46 22.73 3.04
CA TYR A 42 5.17 23.18 1.84
C TYR A 42 4.32 24.17 1.01
N SER A 43 3.10 23.77 0.61
CA SER A 43 2.22 24.60 -0.22
C SER A 43 0.77 24.10 -0.17
N GLN A 44 -0.18 25.04 -0.14
CA GLN A 44 -1.61 24.71 -0.18
C GLN A 44 -2.02 24.04 -1.51
N SER A 45 -1.49 24.50 -2.64
CA SER A 45 -1.76 23.93 -3.95
C SER A 45 -1.16 22.52 -4.08
N ALA A 46 0.04 22.29 -3.55
CA ALA A 46 0.67 20.97 -3.51
C ALA A 46 -0.15 19.97 -2.66
N LEU A 47 -0.62 20.38 -1.47
CA LEU A 47 -1.51 19.59 -0.64
C LEU A 47 -2.82 19.24 -1.37
N SER A 48 -3.44 20.24 -2.01
CA SER A 48 -4.71 20.05 -2.71
C SER A 48 -4.55 19.14 -3.94
N GLY A 49 -3.45 19.29 -4.68
CA GLY A 49 -3.10 18.40 -5.79
C GLY A 49 -2.89 16.96 -5.36
N ALA A 50 -2.10 16.74 -4.29
CA ALA A 50 -1.90 15.42 -3.72
C ALA A 50 -3.20 14.82 -3.16
N ALA A 51 -4.04 15.62 -2.48
CA ALA A 51 -5.33 15.17 -1.96
C ALA A 51 -6.26 14.69 -3.08
N THR A 52 -6.26 15.37 -4.23
CA THR A 52 -7.04 14.96 -5.43
C THR A 52 -6.55 13.61 -5.96
N VAL A 53 -5.23 13.40 -6.06
CA VAL A 53 -4.65 12.12 -6.49
C VAL A 53 -4.90 11.02 -5.46
N ASN A 54 -4.95 11.34 -4.18
CA ASN A 54 -5.26 10.39 -3.11
C ASN A 54 -6.67 9.81 -3.21
N GLN A 55 -7.62 10.48 -3.89
CA GLN A 55 -8.94 9.89 -4.20
C GLN A 55 -8.79 8.72 -5.19
N ILE A 56 -7.89 8.85 -6.16
CA ILE A 56 -7.58 7.74 -7.09
C ILE A 56 -6.88 6.61 -6.32
N PHE A 57 -5.90 6.95 -5.49
CA PHE A 57 -5.20 5.96 -4.66
C PHE A 57 -6.15 5.24 -3.70
N PHE A 58 -7.16 5.92 -3.17
CA PHE A 58 -8.18 5.30 -2.34
C PHE A 58 -8.94 4.18 -3.09
N LEU A 59 -9.32 4.40 -4.35
CA LEU A 59 -9.96 3.38 -5.18
C LEU A 59 -9.02 2.18 -5.44
N VAL A 60 -7.76 2.45 -5.72
CA VAL A 60 -6.72 1.41 -5.88
C VAL A 60 -6.58 0.59 -4.60
N ASN A 61 -6.52 1.28 -3.45
CA ASN A 61 -6.40 0.66 -2.12
C ASN A 61 -7.60 -0.24 -1.82
N GLN A 62 -8.82 0.25 -2.02
CA GLN A 62 -10.04 -0.53 -1.78
C GLN A 62 -10.11 -1.77 -2.67
N THR A 63 -9.68 -1.65 -3.92
CA THR A 63 -9.61 -2.78 -4.84
C THR A 63 -8.56 -3.81 -4.40
N ALA A 64 -7.37 -3.35 -4.01
CA ALA A 64 -6.31 -4.21 -3.49
C ALA A 64 -6.73 -4.94 -2.20
N LEU A 65 -7.42 -4.23 -1.29
CA LEU A 65 -7.97 -4.82 -0.07
C LEU A 65 -9.05 -5.86 -0.36
N ALA A 66 -9.95 -5.60 -1.32
CA ALA A 66 -10.98 -6.55 -1.71
C ALA A 66 -10.38 -7.86 -2.24
N ILE A 67 -9.41 -7.76 -3.17
CA ILE A 67 -8.70 -8.92 -3.71
C ILE A 67 -7.93 -9.66 -2.60
N GLY A 68 -7.18 -8.92 -1.77
CA GLY A 68 -6.40 -9.47 -0.67
C GLY A 68 -7.25 -10.19 0.37
N ASN A 69 -8.38 -9.60 0.77
CA ASN A 69 -9.30 -10.20 1.76
C ASN A 69 -9.99 -11.44 1.21
N ALA A 70 -10.43 -11.43 -0.05
CA ALA A 70 -10.98 -12.61 -0.72
C ALA A 70 -9.95 -13.74 -0.78
N PHE A 71 -8.70 -13.43 -1.14
CA PHE A 71 -7.61 -14.38 -1.12
C PHE A 71 -7.37 -14.96 0.29
N VAL A 72 -7.25 -14.10 1.32
CA VAL A 72 -7.02 -14.54 2.72
C VAL A 72 -8.15 -15.46 3.19
N ALA A 73 -9.41 -15.14 2.87
CA ALA A 73 -10.55 -15.97 3.27
C ALA A 73 -10.48 -17.41 2.72
N ILE A 74 -9.99 -17.57 1.48
CA ILE A 74 -9.80 -18.89 0.86
C ILE A 74 -8.51 -19.56 1.38
N ALA A 75 -7.39 -18.85 1.35
CA ALA A 75 -6.08 -19.39 1.68
C ALA A 75 -5.98 -19.88 3.12
N SER A 76 -6.58 -19.15 4.08
CA SER A 76 -6.58 -19.53 5.49
C SER A 76 -7.32 -20.86 5.76
N GLN A 77 -8.35 -21.20 4.97
CA GLN A 77 -9.04 -22.49 5.08
C GLN A 77 -8.13 -23.66 4.66
N TYR A 78 -7.35 -23.48 3.58
CA TYR A 78 -6.37 -24.49 3.15
C TYR A 78 -5.19 -24.56 4.10
N TRP A 79 -4.75 -23.45 4.68
CA TRP A 79 -3.74 -23.43 5.73
C TRP A 79 -4.16 -24.24 6.95
N GLY A 80 -5.40 -24.07 7.42
CA GLY A 80 -5.96 -24.87 8.51
C GLY A 80 -6.00 -26.38 8.22
N LYS A 81 -6.11 -26.77 6.93
CA LYS A 81 -6.04 -28.16 6.47
C LYS A 81 -4.61 -28.64 6.19
N ARG A 82 -3.60 -27.79 6.41
CA ARG A 82 -2.18 -28.04 6.07
C ARG A 82 -1.94 -28.36 4.59
N GLN A 83 -2.73 -27.79 3.70
CA GLN A 83 -2.63 -27.94 2.27
C GLN A 83 -2.02 -26.66 1.66
N THR A 84 -0.75 -26.68 1.30
CA THR A 84 -0.03 -25.48 0.76
C THR A 84 -0.15 -25.36 -0.76
N GLU A 85 -0.26 -26.45 -1.50
CA GLU A 85 -0.39 -26.46 -2.96
C GLU A 85 -1.54 -25.59 -3.49
N PRO A 86 -2.79 -25.69 -2.98
CA PRO A 86 -3.87 -24.81 -3.40
C PRO A 86 -3.59 -23.35 -3.12
N ILE A 87 -2.92 -23.03 -2.00
CA ILE A 87 -2.58 -21.65 -1.63
C ILE A 87 -1.67 -21.02 -2.70
N ARG A 88 -0.63 -21.74 -3.16
CA ARG A 88 0.25 -21.29 -4.25
C ARG A 88 -0.53 -21.01 -5.54
N HIS A 89 -1.46 -21.87 -5.89
CA HIS A 89 -2.30 -21.67 -7.07
C HIS A 89 -3.17 -20.41 -6.94
N TYR A 90 -3.85 -20.22 -5.80
CA TYR A 90 -4.67 -19.03 -5.56
C TYR A 90 -3.87 -17.72 -5.48
N VAL A 91 -2.62 -17.76 -4.97
CA VAL A 91 -1.71 -16.60 -5.05
C VAL A 91 -1.48 -16.21 -6.51
N GLY A 92 -1.21 -17.17 -7.38
CA GLY A 92 -1.01 -16.93 -8.82
C GLY A 92 -2.23 -16.29 -9.49
N VAL A 93 -3.42 -16.82 -9.21
CA VAL A 93 -4.69 -16.28 -9.75
C VAL A 93 -4.94 -14.85 -9.24
N ALA A 94 -4.84 -14.62 -7.93
CA ALA A 94 -5.05 -13.31 -7.33
C ALA A 94 -4.00 -12.29 -7.80
N MET A 95 -2.73 -12.74 -8.00
CA MET A 95 -1.66 -11.90 -8.54
C MET A 95 -1.94 -11.49 -9.98
N SER A 96 -2.36 -12.42 -10.83
CA SER A 96 -2.71 -12.12 -12.22
C SER A 96 -3.85 -11.11 -12.30
N PHE A 97 -4.89 -11.28 -11.49
CA PHE A 97 -6.00 -10.34 -11.42
C PHE A 97 -5.56 -8.96 -10.91
N SER A 98 -4.74 -8.90 -9.84
CA SER A 98 -4.19 -7.66 -9.31
C SER A 98 -3.34 -6.92 -10.35
N LEU A 99 -2.50 -7.63 -11.11
CA LEU A 99 -1.67 -7.05 -12.15
C LEU A 99 -2.49 -6.50 -13.32
N ILE A 100 -3.56 -7.20 -13.74
CA ILE A 100 -4.46 -6.72 -14.80
C ILE A 100 -5.11 -5.41 -14.36
N VAL A 101 -5.67 -5.36 -13.15
CA VAL A 101 -6.31 -4.15 -12.61
C VAL A 101 -5.30 -3.02 -12.48
N ALA A 102 -4.12 -3.29 -11.92
CA ALA A 102 -3.05 -2.30 -11.77
C ALA A 102 -2.61 -1.73 -13.13
N PHE A 103 -2.48 -2.60 -14.14
CA PHE A 103 -2.11 -2.19 -15.49
C PHE A 103 -3.18 -1.30 -16.14
N VAL A 104 -4.46 -1.65 -16.00
CA VAL A 104 -5.56 -0.83 -16.51
C VAL A 104 -5.53 0.58 -15.88
N ILE A 105 -5.37 0.65 -14.56
CA ILE A 105 -5.29 1.93 -13.84
C ILE A 105 -4.05 2.73 -14.27
N LEU A 106 -2.89 2.07 -14.42
CA LEU A 106 -1.65 2.69 -14.89
C LEU A 106 -1.82 3.31 -16.28
N VAL A 107 -2.45 2.58 -17.21
CA VAL A 107 -2.72 3.06 -18.58
C VAL A 107 -3.66 4.25 -18.53
N LEU A 108 -4.76 4.18 -17.81
CA LEU A 108 -5.72 5.29 -17.66
C LEU A 108 -5.05 6.54 -17.08
N CYS A 109 -4.31 6.42 -15.99
CA CYS A 109 -3.57 7.52 -15.36
C CYS A 109 -2.44 8.08 -16.26
N SER A 110 -1.97 7.30 -17.23
CA SER A 110 -0.94 7.75 -18.17
C SER A 110 -1.50 8.47 -19.40
N MET A 111 -2.66 8.01 -19.90
CA MET A 111 -3.26 8.53 -21.12
C MET A 111 -4.09 9.81 -20.91
N ILE A 112 -4.81 9.90 -19.80
CA ILE A 112 -5.77 10.97 -19.56
C ILE A 112 -5.71 11.53 -18.12
N PRO A 113 -4.52 11.86 -17.57
CA PRO A 113 -4.37 12.29 -16.18
C PRO A 113 -5.21 13.55 -15.87
N GLU A 114 -5.16 14.55 -16.75
CA GLU A 114 -5.90 15.81 -16.56
C GLU A 114 -7.42 15.60 -16.51
N ARG A 115 -7.95 14.72 -17.36
CA ARG A 115 -9.40 14.41 -17.36
C ARG A 115 -9.83 13.69 -16.10
N ILE A 116 -8.99 12.77 -15.61
CA ILE A 116 -9.29 12.04 -14.38
C ILE A 116 -9.29 13.01 -13.18
N LEU A 117 -8.27 13.88 -13.08
CA LEU A 117 -8.20 14.88 -12.02
C LEU A 117 -9.29 15.94 -12.17
N GLY A 118 -9.67 16.29 -13.40
CA GLY A 118 -10.77 17.19 -13.70
C GLY A 118 -12.15 16.71 -13.24
N LEU A 119 -12.32 15.43 -12.91
CA LEU A 119 -13.55 14.92 -12.26
C LEU A 119 -13.67 15.39 -10.81
N PHE A 120 -12.56 15.73 -10.16
CA PHE A 120 -12.51 16.09 -8.74
C PHE A 120 -12.35 17.60 -8.51
N THR A 121 -11.75 18.33 -9.47
CA THR A 121 -11.49 19.76 -9.33
C THR A 121 -11.46 20.45 -10.70
N THR A 122 -11.88 21.73 -10.73
CA THR A 122 -11.81 22.58 -11.90
C THR A 122 -10.68 23.61 -11.85
N ALA A 123 -9.93 23.67 -10.73
CA ALA A 123 -8.84 24.62 -10.53
C ALA A 123 -7.58 24.18 -11.30
N PRO A 124 -7.11 24.96 -12.31
CA PRO A 124 -5.98 24.56 -13.15
C PRO A 124 -4.69 24.31 -12.38
N GLU A 125 -4.40 25.14 -11.38
CA GLU A 125 -3.21 25.01 -10.53
C GLU A 125 -3.19 23.69 -9.74
N ILE A 126 -4.35 23.25 -9.23
CA ILE A 126 -4.49 21.99 -8.49
C ILE A 126 -4.33 20.81 -9.45
N ILE A 127 -4.86 20.91 -10.68
CA ILE A 127 -4.70 19.87 -11.72
C ILE A 127 -3.22 19.75 -12.10
N GLU A 128 -2.50 20.84 -12.26
CA GLU A 128 -1.07 20.85 -12.60
C GLU A 128 -0.24 20.15 -11.50
N GLN A 129 -0.43 20.52 -10.23
CA GLN A 129 0.24 19.87 -9.10
C GLN A 129 -0.15 18.39 -8.98
N GLY A 130 -1.42 18.07 -9.18
CA GLY A 130 -1.92 16.70 -9.21
C GLY A 130 -1.30 15.86 -10.32
N CYS A 131 -1.17 16.39 -11.54
CA CYS A 131 -0.51 15.72 -12.65
C CYS A 131 0.98 15.49 -12.39
N ALA A 132 1.67 16.46 -11.79
CA ALA A 132 3.07 16.34 -11.41
C ALA A 132 3.28 15.22 -10.36
N TYR A 133 2.37 15.11 -9.41
CA TYR A 133 2.36 14.05 -8.39
C TYR A 133 2.01 12.69 -9.00
N LEU A 134 0.91 12.61 -9.75
CA LEU A 134 0.40 11.38 -10.38
C LEU A 134 1.40 10.79 -11.39
N GLY A 135 2.15 11.62 -12.07
CA GLY A 135 3.15 11.22 -13.07
C GLY A 135 4.16 10.21 -12.52
N LEU A 136 4.56 10.36 -11.27
CA LEU A 136 5.44 9.43 -10.56
C LEU A 136 4.65 8.41 -9.73
N LEU A 137 3.60 8.86 -9.03
CA LEU A 137 2.83 8.03 -8.12
C LEU A 137 2.12 6.86 -8.81
N LYS A 138 1.72 6.99 -10.08
CA LYS A 138 1.05 5.91 -10.83
C LYS A 138 1.82 4.59 -10.84
N TRP A 139 3.16 4.63 -10.80
CA TRP A 139 3.99 3.43 -10.72
C TRP A 139 3.87 2.73 -9.37
N THR A 140 3.60 3.50 -8.30
CA THR A 140 3.38 2.91 -6.97
C THR A 140 2.12 2.07 -6.89
N PHE A 141 1.12 2.29 -7.77
CA PHE A 141 -0.12 1.52 -7.76
C PHE A 141 0.15 0.05 -8.09
N VAL A 142 1.01 -0.21 -9.09
CA VAL A 142 1.41 -1.58 -9.45
C VAL A 142 2.18 -2.23 -8.30
N LEU A 143 3.19 -1.54 -7.78
CA LEU A 143 4.01 -2.06 -6.67
C LEU A 143 3.15 -2.32 -5.43
N PHE A 144 2.23 -1.40 -5.11
CA PHE A 144 1.32 -1.53 -3.99
C PHE A 144 0.39 -2.73 -4.12
N MET A 145 -0.22 -2.96 -5.29
CA MET A 145 -1.11 -4.10 -5.49
C MET A 145 -0.37 -5.43 -5.34
N VAL A 146 0.87 -5.50 -5.84
CA VAL A 146 1.72 -6.71 -5.70
C VAL A 146 2.12 -6.91 -4.24
N SER A 147 2.70 -5.88 -3.58
CA SER A 147 3.15 -6.00 -2.19
C SER A 147 2.00 -6.28 -1.23
N ASN A 148 0.84 -5.64 -1.42
CA ASN A 148 -0.34 -5.88 -0.61
C ASN A 148 -0.82 -7.34 -0.70
N LEU A 149 -0.84 -7.93 -1.89
CA LEU A 149 -1.22 -9.34 -2.05
C LEU A 149 -0.21 -10.29 -1.38
N LEU A 150 1.09 -10.02 -1.51
CA LEU A 150 2.13 -10.82 -0.84
C LEU A 150 2.03 -10.69 0.69
N ILE A 151 1.75 -9.50 1.22
CA ILE A 151 1.46 -9.27 2.64
C ILE A 151 0.21 -10.05 3.07
N CYS A 152 -0.84 -10.08 2.25
CA CYS A 152 -2.02 -10.89 2.50
C CYS A 152 -1.69 -12.40 2.50
N ALA A 153 -0.79 -12.86 1.61
CA ALA A 153 -0.31 -14.24 1.63
C ALA A 153 0.39 -14.59 2.94
N LEU A 154 1.28 -13.74 3.44
CA LEU A 154 1.90 -13.89 4.76
C LEU A 154 0.87 -13.90 5.89
N ARG A 155 -0.15 -13.06 5.80
CA ARG A 155 -1.23 -12.99 6.78
C ARG A 155 -2.08 -14.26 6.80
N SER A 156 -2.34 -14.87 5.65
CA SER A 156 -3.13 -16.10 5.53
C SER A 156 -2.46 -17.33 6.20
N VAL A 157 -1.12 -17.29 6.35
CA VAL A 157 -0.31 -18.30 7.03
C VAL A 157 0.15 -17.86 8.43
N GLU A 158 -0.60 -16.95 9.06
CA GLU A 158 -0.37 -16.43 10.41
C GLU A 158 0.98 -15.70 10.62
N THR A 159 1.70 -15.35 9.54
CA THR A 159 2.99 -14.66 9.60
C THR A 159 2.80 -13.13 9.58
N VAL A 160 2.11 -12.58 10.60
CA VAL A 160 1.71 -11.15 10.62
C VAL A 160 2.79 -10.22 11.18
N LYS A 161 3.69 -10.72 12.05
CA LYS A 161 4.71 -9.87 12.69
C LYS A 161 5.70 -9.27 11.69
N ILE A 162 6.10 -10.06 10.70
CA ILE A 162 7.03 -9.57 9.66
C ILE A 162 6.34 -8.54 8.77
N SER A 163 5.06 -8.75 8.44
CA SER A 163 4.27 -7.80 7.67
C SER A 163 4.17 -6.45 8.38
N PHE A 164 4.00 -6.44 9.70
CA PHE A 164 4.02 -5.24 10.52
C PHE A 164 5.39 -4.54 10.49
N ALA A 165 6.49 -5.31 10.68
CA ALA A 165 7.84 -4.75 10.63
C ALA A 165 8.16 -4.11 9.27
N ILE A 166 7.74 -4.74 8.17
CA ILE A 166 7.88 -4.22 6.81
C ILE A 166 7.15 -2.87 6.67
N SER A 167 5.91 -2.78 7.17
CA SER A 167 5.12 -1.55 7.12
C SER A 167 5.77 -0.41 7.92
N VAL A 168 6.36 -0.72 9.08
CA VAL A 168 7.09 0.28 9.89
C VAL A 168 8.34 0.77 9.17
N VAL A 169 9.12 -0.12 8.56
CA VAL A 169 10.30 0.26 7.76
C VAL A 169 9.88 1.15 6.58
N SER A 170 8.81 0.79 5.90
CA SER A 170 8.24 1.58 4.79
C SER A 170 7.85 2.99 5.25
N LEU A 171 7.17 3.13 6.40
CA LEU A 171 6.79 4.43 6.98
C LEU A 171 8.01 5.29 7.29
N ILE A 172 9.02 4.74 7.97
CA ILE A 172 10.23 5.47 8.34
C ILE A 172 10.99 5.92 7.08
N THR A 173 11.16 5.03 6.11
CA THR A 173 11.83 5.34 4.84
C THR A 173 11.10 6.43 4.07
N ASN A 174 9.77 6.34 3.97
CA ASN A 174 8.93 7.36 3.33
C ASN A 174 9.13 8.72 4.02
N GLY A 175 9.02 8.77 5.36
CA GLY A 175 9.17 10.01 6.12
C GLY A 175 10.54 10.68 5.94
N ILE A 176 11.64 9.90 5.95
CA ILE A 176 13.00 10.43 5.75
C ILE A 176 13.17 10.97 4.34
N ILE A 177 12.74 10.23 3.32
CA ILE A 177 12.89 10.64 1.92
C ILE A 177 12.01 11.86 1.64
N ASN A 178 10.77 11.89 2.13
CA ASN A 178 9.88 13.03 1.98
C ASN A 178 10.48 14.29 2.61
N TYR A 179 10.98 14.20 3.84
CA TYR A 179 11.63 15.33 4.51
C TYR A 179 12.83 15.85 3.72
N THR A 180 13.59 14.96 3.13
CA THR A 180 14.76 15.30 2.32
C THR A 180 14.38 15.96 1.00
N LEU A 181 13.41 15.38 0.25
CA LEU A 181 13.13 15.79 -1.13
C LEU A 181 12.04 16.85 -1.24
N ILE A 182 11.05 16.90 -0.34
CA ILE A 182 10.03 17.96 -0.38
C ILE A 182 10.68 19.31 -0.09
N PHE A 183 11.52 19.37 0.95
CA PHE A 183 12.11 20.61 1.43
C PHE A 183 13.55 20.88 0.96
N GLY A 184 14.16 19.95 0.21
CA GLY A 184 15.53 20.13 -0.31
C GLY A 184 16.61 20.07 0.77
N HIS A 185 16.44 19.24 1.79
CA HIS A 185 17.44 19.08 2.84
C HIS A 185 18.62 18.18 2.42
N PHE A 186 19.73 18.26 3.16
CA PHE A 186 20.96 17.46 2.94
C PHE A 186 21.60 17.63 1.54
N GLY A 187 21.42 18.78 0.88
CA GLY A 187 21.99 19.06 -0.42
C GLY A 187 21.22 18.50 -1.63
N PHE A 188 20.06 17.94 -1.40
CA PHE A 188 19.14 17.54 -2.47
C PHE A 188 18.33 18.75 -2.97
N PRO A 189 17.91 18.77 -4.25
CA PRO A 189 17.06 19.81 -4.76
C PRO A 189 15.66 19.75 -4.10
N GLU A 190 15.06 20.91 -3.89
CA GLU A 190 13.67 21.04 -3.45
C GLU A 190 12.74 20.58 -4.59
N MET A 191 11.98 19.52 -4.35
CA MET A 191 11.12 18.89 -5.35
C MET A 191 9.63 19.03 -5.05
N GLY A 192 9.26 19.55 -3.88
CA GLY A 192 7.87 19.73 -3.47
C GLY A 192 7.04 18.46 -3.62
N VAL A 193 5.91 18.55 -4.34
CA VAL A 193 4.98 17.43 -4.56
C VAL A 193 5.63 16.23 -5.27
N ARG A 194 6.57 16.48 -6.18
CA ARG A 194 7.33 15.40 -6.84
C ARG A 194 8.22 14.65 -5.86
N GLY A 195 8.79 15.36 -4.88
CA GLY A 195 9.59 14.77 -3.80
C GLY A 195 8.78 13.78 -2.97
N ALA A 196 7.53 14.12 -2.63
CA ALA A 196 6.61 13.21 -1.95
C ALA A 196 6.30 11.95 -2.80
N ALA A 197 6.09 12.11 -4.12
CA ALA A 197 5.87 10.97 -5.00
C ALA A 197 7.09 10.03 -5.08
N VAL A 198 8.31 10.59 -5.14
CA VAL A 198 9.56 9.81 -5.13
C VAL A 198 9.72 9.07 -3.79
N GLY A 199 9.43 9.73 -2.67
CA GLY A 199 9.49 9.11 -1.34
C GLY A 199 8.54 7.93 -1.21
N THR A 200 7.31 8.09 -1.67
CA THR A 200 6.30 7.01 -1.68
C THR A 200 6.72 5.88 -2.63
N LEU A 201 7.21 6.20 -3.83
CA LEU A 201 7.69 5.19 -4.79
C LEU A 201 8.86 4.38 -4.21
N THR A 202 9.85 5.04 -3.63
CA THR A 202 11.04 4.39 -3.07
C THR A 202 10.68 3.50 -1.88
N SER A 203 9.82 3.96 -0.98
CA SER A 203 9.38 3.15 0.15
C SER A 203 8.58 1.92 -0.28
N ARG A 204 7.77 2.01 -1.36
CA ARG A 204 7.06 0.85 -1.93
C ARG A 204 7.98 -0.14 -2.63
N ILE A 205 9.02 0.33 -3.32
CA ILE A 205 10.06 -0.55 -3.88
C ILE A 205 10.77 -1.31 -2.75
N LEU A 206 11.17 -0.61 -1.70
CA LEU A 206 11.83 -1.23 -0.54
C LEU A 206 10.91 -2.25 0.14
N GLU A 207 9.65 -1.91 0.37
CA GLU A 207 8.63 -2.81 0.92
C GLU A 207 8.54 -4.10 0.10
N LEU A 208 8.39 -3.97 -1.22
CA LEU A 208 8.30 -5.12 -2.12
C LEU A 208 9.58 -5.98 -2.09
N LEU A 209 10.75 -5.35 -2.12
CA LEU A 209 12.02 -6.07 -2.05
C LEU A 209 12.18 -6.87 -0.76
N ILE A 210 11.79 -6.29 0.38
CA ILE A 210 11.87 -6.98 1.69
C ILE A 210 10.88 -8.16 1.73
N VAL A 211 9.63 -7.97 1.24
CA VAL A 211 8.63 -9.05 1.19
C VAL A 211 9.12 -10.20 0.33
N VAL A 212 9.59 -9.90 -0.89
CA VAL A 212 10.09 -10.92 -1.83
C VAL A 212 11.31 -11.64 -1.25
N TRP A 213 12.28 -10.89 -0.71
CA TRP A 213 13.46 -11.47 -0.06
C TRP A 213 13.09 -12.42 1.08
N TYR A 214 12.12 -12.01 1.92
CA TYR A 214 11.64 -12.84 3.02
C TYR A 214 10.97 -14.13 2.52
N LEU A 215 10.12 -14.03 1.49
CA LEU A 215 9.44 -15.19 0.91
C LEU A 215 10.43 -16.17 0.29
N VAL A 216 11.40 -15.67 -0.49
CA VAL A 216 12.44 -16.51 -1.12
C VAL A 216 13.32 -17.19 -0.07
N LYS A 217 13.68 -16.51 1.02
CA LYS A 217 14.53 -17.08 2.07
C LYS A 217 13.81 -18.13 2.92
N LYS A 218 12.48 -18.08 3.00
CA LYS A 218 11.67 -18.97 3.84
C LYS A 218 10.93 -20.05 3.05
N ASP A 219 11.25 -20.21 1.77
CA ASP A 219 10.67 -21.24 0.90
C ASP A 219 11.36 -22.62 1.18
N GLU A 220 11.26 -23.08 2.46
CA GLU A 220 11.51 -24.43 2.92
C GLU A 220 10.17 -25.19 3.12
#